data_44eae5df38584c10910d7b42530fc38b
#
_entry.id   44eae5df38584c10910d7b42530fc38b
#
_cell.length_a   1.000
_cell.length_b   1.000
_cell.length_c   1.000
_cell.angle_alpha   90.00
_cell.angle_beta   90.00
_cell.angle_gamma   90.00
#
_symmetry.space_group_name_H-M   'P 1'
#
loop_
_entity.id
_entity.type
_entity.pdbx_description
1 polymer ?
#
loop_
_entity_poly.entity_id
_entity_poly.type
_entity_poly.pdbx_seq_one_letter_code
_entity_poly.pdbx_strand_id
1 'polypeptide(L)'
;MKKRSFNYRSLIGEGNPLLRYPKLKETAIDEFAMKRYEDTSLNDILKKAGMSKGSFYHHFGDKFGLYLAMMDIIAQKKLSFFYPLMQENLDTGDFFGMLKKIMQATTEFMLSDERMHHLSNRLMEEDEKFRDRLYSFFGVDYYKSLNEWVYQAVQSGQIDSRYPPKFVFKVIEIMFANIHKLIPSGDPVDLLDTAKQVIDLIQYGISRKHPASDNHQDQS
;
A
#
# COMPACT_ATOMS: atom_id res chain seq x y z
N MET A 1 -23.09 -21.87 -25.71
CA MET A 1 -21.96 -22.19 -24.84
C MET A 1 -21.70 -21.01 -23.87
N LYS A 2 -21.92 -21.21 -22.55
CA LYS A 2 -21.53 -20.18 -21.54
C LYS A 2 -20.02 -20.05 -21.60
N LYS A 3 -19.49 -18.87 -21.95
CA LYS A 3 -18.05 -18.56 -21.75
C LYS A 3 -17.75 -18.81 -20.28
N ARG A 4 -16.90 -19.79 -19.95
CA ARG A 4 -16.37 -19.95 -18.60
C ARG A 4 -15.69 -18.63 -18.24
N SER A 5 -16.15 -17.93 -17.20
CA SER A 5 -15.47 -16.75 -16.67
C SER A 5 -14.12 -17.20 -16.15
N PHE A 6 -13.07 -16.47 -16.49
CA PHE A 6 -11.72 -16.75 -15.98
C PHE A 6 -11.68 -16.55 -14.46
N ASN A 7 -11.01 -17.46 -13.75
CA ASN A 7 -10.88 -17.35 -12.29
C ASN A 7 -9.65 -16.53 -11.91
N TYR A 8 -9.81 -15.22 -11.77
CA TYR A 8 -8.73 -14.32 -11.40
C TYR A 8 -8.15 -14.60 -10.01
N ARG A 9 -8.88 -15.21 -9.08
CA ARG A 9 -8.35 -15.56 -7.74
C ARG A 9 -7.26 -16.62 -7.78
N SER A 10 -7.17 -17.43 -8.85
CA SER A 10 -6.08 -18.37 -9.04
C SER A 10 -4.74 -17.72 -9.42
N LEU A 11 -4.74 -16.40 -9.63
CA LEU A 11 -3.55 -15.61 -9.98
C LEU A 11 -2.84 -15.02 -8.76
N ILE A 12 -3.33 -15.32 -7.54
CA ILE A 12 -2.86 -14.72 -6.29
C ILE A 12 -2.26 -15.78 -5.37
N GLY A 13 -1.22 -15.41 -4.64
CA GLY A 13 -0.55 -16.28 -3.67
C GLY A 13 0.39 -17.30 -4.31
N GLU A 14 0.62 -18.42 -3.63
CA GLU A 14 1.58 -19.45 -4.05
C GLU A 14 1.29 -20.06 -5.43
N GLY A 15 0.02 -20.05 -5.84
CA GLY A 15 -0.44 -20.54 -7.15
C GLY A 15 -0.22 -19.57 -8.30
N ASN A 16 0.32 -18.37 -8.05
CA ASN A 16 0.51 -17.34 -9.07
C ASN A 16 1.36 -17.85 -10.24
N PRO A 17 0.77 -17.98 -11.46
CA PRO A 17 1.48 -18.55 -12.60
C PRO A 17 2.68 -17.70 -13.03
N LEU A 18 2.69 -16.38 -12.73
CA LEU A 18 3.75 -15.47 -13.13
C LEU A 18 5.10 -15.81 -12.46
N LEU A 19 5.09 -16.53 -11.32
CA LEU A 19 6.29 -17.04 -10.68
C LEU A 19 7.09 -17.99 -11.57
N ARG A 20 6.42 -18.68 -12.51
CA ARG A 20 7.05 -19.62 -13.46
C ARG A 20 7.54 -18.97 -14.75
N TYR A 21 7.24 -17.68 -14.96
CA TYR A 21 7.57 -16.92 -16.17
C TYR A 21 8.38 -15.66 -15.84
N PRO A 22 9.64 -15.80 -15.36
CA PRO A 22 10.44 -14.68 -14.89
C PRO A 22 10.62 -13.59 -15.94
N LYS A 23 10.83 -13.96 -17.21
CA LYS A 23 10.97 -12.98 -18.30
C LYS A 23 9.68 -12.19 -18.55
N LEU A 24 8.51 -12.86 -18.47
CA LEU A 24 7.21 -12.18 -18.58
C LEU A 24 6.99 -11.26 -17.38
N LYS A 25 7.36 -11.69 -16.18
CA LYS A 25 7.27 -10.90 -14.95
C LYS A 25 8.07 -9.59 -15.08
N GLU A 26 9.36 -9.70 -15.41
CA GLU A 26 10.21 -8.50 -15.55
C GLU A 26 9.70 -7.57 -16.65
N THR A 27 9.33 -8.13 -17.83
CA THR A 27 8.79 -7.33 -18.93
C THR A 27 7.48 -6.62 -18.53
N ALA A 28 6.61 -7.28 -17.79
CA ALA A 28 5.36 -6.69 -17.32
C ALA A 28 5.64 -5.55 -16.34
N ILE A 29 6.54 -5.75 -15.37
CA ILE A 29 6.97 -4.71 -14.42
C ILE A 29 7.50 -3.48 -15.18
N ASP A 30 8.39 -3.67 -16.14
CA ASP A 30 8.98 -2.58 -16.92
C ASP A 30 7.91 -1.79 -17.68
N GLU A 31 7.03 -2.48 -18.40
CA GLU A 31 6.02 -1.82 -19.23
C GLU A 31 4.95 -1.08 -18.41
N PHE A 32 4.49 -1.67 -17.32
CA PHE A 32 3.49 -1.05 -16.45
C PHE A 32 4.08 0.03 -15.53
N ALA A 33 5.39 0.02 -15.25
CA ALA A 33 6.06 1.11 -14.56
C ALA A 33 6.19 2.35 -15.48
N MET A 34 6.40 2.14 -16.77
CA MET A 34 6.57 3.24 -17.73
C MET A 34 5.26 3.85 -18.22
N LYS A 35 4.18 3.06 -18.30
CA LYS A 35 2.92 3.44 -18.95
C LYS A 35 1.74 3.13 -18.04
N ARG A 36 0.66 3.90 -18.19
CA ARG A 36 -0.62 3.58 -17.56
C ARG A 36 -1.14 2.23 -18.07
N TYR A 37 -2.01 1.61 -17.27
CA TYR A 37 -2.58 0.30 -17.64
C TYR A 37 -3.20 0.30 -19.04
N GLU A 38 -4.03 1.31 -19.36
CA GLU A 38 -4.71 1.35 -20.68
C GLU A 38 -3.72 1.50 -21.84
N ASP A 39 -2.65 2.28 -21.67
CA ASP A 39 -1.65 2.59 -22.70
C ASP A 39 -0.64 1.45 -22.91
N THR A 40 -0.62 0.46 -22.02
CA THR A 40 0.28 -0.67 -22.08
C THR A 40 -0.21 -1.72 -23.07
N SER A 41 0.64 -2.05 -24.06
CA SER A 41 0.37 -3.05 -25.10
C SER A 41 0.69 -4.46 -24.64
N LEU A 42 -0.34 -5.29 -24.47
CA LEU A 42 -0.15 -6.70 -24.18
C LEU A 42 0.68 -7.42 -25.24
N ASN A 43 0.47 -7.09 -26.53
CA ASN A 43 1.22 -7.74 -27.60
C ASN A 43 2.73 -7.45 -27.52
N ASP A 44 3.11 -6.24 -27.11
CA ASP A 44 4.51 -5.86 -26.95
C ASP A 44 5.14 -6.59 -25.76
N ILE A 45 4.42 -6.70 -24.66
CA ILE A 45 4.85 -7.50 -23.50
C ILE A 45 5.09 -8.96 -23.93
N LEU A 46 4.14 -9.58 -24.62
CA LEU A 46 4.26 -10.97 -25.03
C LEU A 46 5.41 -11.18 -26.01
N LYS A 47 5.58 -10.27 -26.97
CA LYS A 47 6.70 -10.29 -27.93
C LYS A 47 8.04 -10.21 -27.23
N LYS A 48 8.22 -9.26 -26.31
CA LYS A 48 9.46 -9.08 -25.53
C LYS A 48 9.75 -10.27 -24.62
N ALA A 49 8.69 -10.81 -23.98
CA ALA A 49 8.82 -11.97 -23.09
C ALA A 49 9.03 -13.31 -23.86
N GLY A 50 8.71 -13.34 -25.16
CA GLY A 50 8.77 -14.58 -25.96
C GLY A 50 7.64 -15.55 -25.63
N MET A 51 6.48 -15.05 -25.15
CA MET A 51 5.34 -15.88 -24.77
C MET A 51 4.28 -15.90 -25.87
N SER A 52 3.77 -17.10 -26.22
CA SER A 52 2.68 -17.22 -27.20
C SER A 52 1.35 -16.72 -26.62
N LYS A 53 0.49 -16.15 -27.49
CA LYS A 53 -0.86 -15.71 -27.08
C LYS A 53 -1.68 -16.84 -26.49
N GLY A 54 -1.64 -18.05 -27.07
CA GLY A 54 -2.39 -19.20 -26.55
C GLY A 54 -2.03 -19.54 -25.12
N SER A 55 -0.71 -19.63 -24.82
CA SER A 55 -0.21 -19.87 -23.46
C SER A 55 -0.63 -18.74 -22.51
N PHE A 56 -0.47 -17.49 -22.96
CA PHE A 56 -0.85 -16.34 -22.17
C PHE A 56 -2.33 -16.36 -21.73
N TYR A 57 -3.26 -16.47 -22.68
CA TYR A 57 -4.70 -16.48 -22.37
C TYR A 57 -5.11 -17.68 -21.52
N HIS A 58 -4.43 -18.82 -21.67
CA HIS A 58 -4.65 -19.98 -20.82
C HIS A 58 -4.31 -19.71 -19.36
N HIS A 59 -3.17 -19.03 -19.07
CA HIS A 59 -2.69 -18.80 -17.71
C HIS A 59 -3.21 -17.53 -17.05
N PHE A 60 -3.44 -16.46 -17.81
CA PHE A 60 -3.74 -15.13 -17.26
C PHE A 60 -5.11 -14.58 -17.64
N GLY A 61 -5.78 -15.17 -18.63
CA GLY A 61 -7.09 -14.77 -19.10
C GLY A 61 -7.08 -13.50 -19.96
N ASP A 62 -6.53 -12.41 -19.48
CA ASP A 62 -6.42 -11.12 -20.18
C ASP A 62 -5.30 -10.21 -19.59
N LYS A 63 -5.20 -8.98 -20.12
CA LYS A 63 -4.23 -7.97 -19.62
C LYS A 63 -4.42 -7.68 -18.13
N PHE A 64 -5.68 -7.66 -17.64
CA PHE A 64 -5.95 -7.45 -16.22
C PHE A 64 -5.43 -8.61 -15.37
N GLY A 65 -5.58 -9.84 -15.82
CA GLY A 65 -5.03 -11.00 -15.10
C GLY A 65 -3.51 -10.96 -14.98
N LEU A 66 -2.80 -10.52 -16.03
CA LEU A 66 -1.35 -10.30 -15.95
C LEU A 66 -0.99 -9.21 -14.94
N TYR A 67 -1.70 -8.09 -15.00
CA TYR A 67 -1.50 -6.97 -14.08
C TYR A 67 -1.76 -7.39 -12.63
N LEU A 68 -2.85 -8.12 -12.37
CA LEU A 68 -3.19 -8.65 -11.06
C LEU A 68 -2.12 -9.61 -10.52
N ALA A 69 -1.66 -10.56 -11.35
CA ALA A 69 -0.61 -11.50 -10.98
C ALA A 69 0.72 -10.79 -10.68
N MET A 70 1.06 -9.75 -11.43
CA MET A 70 2.23 -8.92 -11.18
C MET A 70 2.08 -8.15 -9.86
N MET A 71 0.95 -7.51 -9.63
CA MET A 71 0.68 -6.74 -8.41
C MET A 71 0.65 -7.63 -7.17
N ASP A 72 0.22 -8.88 -7.28
CA ASP A 72 0.31 -9.85 -6.20
C ASP A 72 1.76 -10.11 -5.78
N ILE A 73 2.66 -10.35 -6.72
CA ILE A 73 4.09 -10.56 -6.43
C ILE A 73 4.69 -9.31 -5.76
N ILE A 74 4.34 -8.13 -6.25
CA ILE A 74 4.80 -6.85 -5.69
C ILE A 74 4.27 -6.65 -4.28
N ALA A 75 2.98 -6.95 -4.05
CA ALA A 75 2.37 -6.87 -2.74
C ALA A 75 3.02 -7.84 -1.73
N GLN A 76 3.31 -9.09 -2.14
CA GLN A 76 4.02 -10.06 -1.30
C GLN A 76 5.44 -9.59 -0.97
N LYS A 77 6.17 -9.04 -1.97
CA LYS A 77 7.49 -8.43 -1.74
C LYS A 77 7.39 -7.26 -0.76
N LYS A 78 6.40 -6.38 -0.93
CA LYS A 78 6.15 -5.26 -0.01
C LYS A 78 5.88 -5.76 1.41
N LEU A 79 5.01 -6.74 1.57
CA LEU A 79 4.69 -7.34 2.88
C LEU A 79 5.92 -7.90 3.59
N SER A 80 6.90 -8.44 2.86
CA SER A 80 8.14 -8.94 3.48
C SER A 80 8.98 -7.85 4.16
N PHE A 81 8.87 -6.59 3.71
CA PHE A 81 9.49 -5.43 4.38
C PHE A 81 8.75 -5.03 5.66
N PHE A 82 7.44 -5.26 5.70
CA PHE A 82 6.61 -4.86 6.84
C PHE A 82 6.54 -5.92 7.94
N TYR A 83 6.63 -7.19 7.57
CA TYR A 83 6.40 -8.28 8.51
C TYR A 83 7.31 -8.23 9.76
N PRO A 84 8.62 -7.98 9.65
CA PRO A 84 9.49 -7.81 10.83
C PRO A 84 9.04 -6.66 11.72
N LEU A 85 8.64 -5.53 11.11
CA LEU A 85 8.22 -4.33 11.84
C LEU A 85 6.91 -4.54 12.61
N MET A 86 5.99 -5.32 12.03
CA MET A 86 4.73 -5.67 12.67
C MET A 86 4.95 -6.55 13.91
N GLN A 87 5.93 -7.45 13.87
CA GLN A 87 6.24 -8.30 15.02
C GLN A 87 6.92 -7.53 16.16
N GLU A 88 7.83 -6.60 15.85
CA GLU A 88 8.51 -5.79 16.86
C GLU A 88 7.59 -4.81 17.59
N ASN A 89 6.56 -4.28 16.92
CA ASN A 89 5.72 -3.20 17.45
C ASN A 89 4.43 -3.64 18.14
N LEU A 90 4.03 -4.90 18.01
CA LEU A 90 2.90 -5.43 18.78
C LEU A 90 3.17 -5.39 20.29
N ASP A 91 4.44 -5.42 20.70
CA ASP A 91 4.84 -5.39 22.12
C ASP A 91 5.03 -3.96 22.69
N THR A 92 5.22 -2.93 21.85
CA THR A 92 5.55 -1.57 22.34
C THR A 92 4.34 -0.67 22.55
N GLY A 93 3.21 -0.99 21.95
CA GLY A 93 1.98 -0.19 22.06
C GLY A 93 2.11 1.25 21.53
N ASP A 94 3.19 1.60 20.82
CA ASP A 94 3.40 2.93 20.23
C ASP A 94 2.80 3.02 18.83
N PHE A 95 1.55 3.49 18.76
CA PHE A 95 0.81 3.62 17.50
C PHE A 95 1.50 4.57 16.49
N PHE A 96 1.93 5.74 16.95
CA PHE A 96 2.53 6.74 16.05
C PHE A 96 3.94 6.35 15.59
N GLY A 97 4.73 5.76 16.50
CA GLY A 97 6.03 5.19 16.14
C GLY A 97 5.90 4.05 15.13
N MET A 98 4.86 3.22 15.26
CA MET A 98 4.55 2.18 14.28
C MET A 98 4.21 2.77 12.90
N LEU A 99 3.38 3.82 12.84
CA LEU A 99 3.07 4.48 11.56
C LEU A 99 4.34 5.03 10.89
N LYS A 100 5.25 5.65 11.67
CA LYS A 100 6.54 6.15 11.17
C LYS A 100 7.42 5.03 10.61
N LYS A 101 7.50 3.89 11.30
CA LYS A 101 8.23 2.71 10.82
C LYS A 101 7.62 2.12 9.54
N ILE A 102 6.29 2.05 9.43
CA ILE A 102 5.59 1.62 8.22
C ILE A 102 5.95 2.54 7.03
N MET A 103 5.98 3.85 7.25
CA MET A 103 6.36 4.80 6.20
C MET A 103 7.83 4.66 5.80
N GLN A 104 8.72 4.44 6.75
CA GLN A 104 10.12 4.15 6.47
C GLN A 104 10.27 2.88 5.61
N ALA A 105 9.64 1.78 6.00
CA ALA A 105 9.68 0.54 5.23
C ALA A 105 9.05 0.69 3.84
N THR A 106 8.00 1.52 3.70
CA THR A 106 7.42 1.86 2.39
C THR A 106 8.46 2.56 1.51
N THR A 107 9.18 3.54 2.05
CA THR A 107 10.21 4.27 1.33
C THR A 107 11.37 3.34 0.94
N GLU A 108 11.86 2.52 1.87
CA GLU A 108 12.91 1.52 1.60
C GLU A 108 12.49 0.53 0.50
N PHE A 109 11.23 0.08 0.53
CA PHE A 109 10.67 -0.75 -0.55
C PHE A 109 10.68 -0.02 -1.90
N MET A 110 10.27 1.25 -1.95
CA MET A 110 10.28 2.05 -3.19
C MET A 110 11.70 2.28 -3.70
N LEU A 111 12.66 2.48 -2.81
CA LEU A 111 14.08 2.67 -3.17
C LEU A 111 14.78 1.36 -3.54
N SER A 112 14.24 0.20 -3.17
CA SER A 112 14.85 -1.11 -3.49
C SER A 112 14.84 -1.46 -4.97
N ASP A 113 13.98 -0.81 -5.75
CA ASP A 113 13.83 -0.95 -7.19
C ASP A 113 13.05 0.27 -7.72
N GLU A 114 13.70 1.10 -8.53
CA GLU A 114 13.15 2.33 -9.10
C GLU A 114 11.76 2.14 -9.74
N ARG A 115 11.52 0.96 -10.32
CA ARG A 115 10.23 0.61 -10.93
C ARG A 115 9.09 0.56 -9.91
N MET A 116 9.38 0.29 -8.63
CA MET A 116 8.34 0.23 -7.58
C MET A 116 7.75 1.61 -7.32
N HIS A 117 8.58 2.64 -7.34
CA HIS A 117 8.11 4.02 -7.24
C HIS A 117 7.23 4.40 -8.44
N HIS A 118 7.70 4.11 -9.66
CA HIS A 118 6.94 4.38 -10.89
C HIS A 118 5.61 3.63 -10.92
N LEU A 119 5.59 2.34 -10.58
CA LEU A 119 4.35 1.54 -10.50
C LEU A 119 3.36 2.11 -9.49
N SER A 120 3.85 2.56 -8.33
CA SER A 120 3.01 3.18 -7.31
C SER A 120 2.34 4.46 -7.84
N ASN A 121 3.10 5.33 -8.51
CA ASN A 121 2.58 6.56 -9.12
C ASN A 121 1.56 6.24 -10.22
N ARG A 122 1.88 5.29 -11.12
CA ARG A 122 0.95 4.86 -12.19
C ARG A 122 -0.35 4.31 -11.62
N LEU A 123 -0.30 3.51 -10.55
CA LEU A 123 -1.51 3.01 -9.90
C LEU A 123 -2.37 4.15 -9.32
N MET A 124 -1.75 5.20 -8.78
CA MET A 124 -2.50 6.36 -8.28
C MET A 124 -3.14 7.20 -9.40
N GLU A 125 -2.58 7.17 -10.61
CA GLU A 125 -3.13 7.84 -11.81
C GLU A 125 -4.31 7.08 -12.43
N GLU A 126 -4.53 5.80 -12.09
CA GLU A 126 -5.67 5.03 -12.58
C GLU A 126 -6.98 5.52 -11.95
N ASP A 127 -8.10 5.28 -12.65
CA ASP A 127 -9.42 5.65 -12.13
C ASP A 127 -9.80 4.81 -10.88
N GLU A 128 -10.73 5.35 -10.09
CA GLU A 128 -11.17 4.72 -8.84
C GLU A 128 -11.76 3.31 -9.08
N LYS A 129 -12.52 3.12 -10.16
CA LYS A 129 -13.13 1.81 -10.47
C LYS A 129 -12.08 0.74 -10.77
N PHE A 130 -10.99 1.14 -11.44
CA PHE A 130 -9.88 0.23 -11.70
C PHE A 130 -9.19 -0.16 -10.40
N ARG A 131 -8.88 0.83 -9.55
CA ARG A 131 -8.26 0.59 -8.24
C ARG A 131 -9.14 -0.27 -7.34
N ASP A 132 -10.44 0.02 -7.24
CA ASP A 132 -11.39 -0.77 -6.45
C ASP A 132 -11.48 -2.21 -6.94
N ARG A 133 -11.53 -2.40 -8.27
CA ARG A 133 -11.49 -3.74 -8.86
C ARG A 133 -10.20 -4.48 -8.48
N LEU A 134 -9.06 -3.83 -8.59
CA LEU A 134 -7.77 -4.41 -8.22
C LEU A 134 -7.74 -4.78 -6.73
N TYR A 135 -8.07 -3.84 -5.86
CA TYR A 135 -8.04 -4.04 -4.40
C TYR A 135 -9.04 -5.08 -3.90
N SER A 136 -10.14 -5.31 -4.64
CA SER A 136 -11.10 -6.37 -4.28
C SER A 136 -10.51 -7.79 -4.31
N PHE A 137 -9.36 -7.98 -4.94
CA PHE A 137 -8.63 -9.25 -4.96
C PHE A 137 -7.63 -9.38 -3.82
N PHE A 138 -7.06 -8.27 -3.33
CA PHE A 138 -6.16 -8.25 -2.19
C PHE A 138 -7.02 -8.15 -0.94
N GLY A 139 -6.91 -9.11 -0.05
CA GLY A 139 -7.78 -9.22 1.12
C GLY A 139 -7.80 -7.97 1.99
N VAL A 140 -8.88 -7.83 2.72
CA VAL A 140 -9.22 -6.72 3.65
C VAL A 140 -8.24 -6.61 4.84
N ASP A 141 -7.24 -7.48 4.94
CA ASP A 141 -6.44 -7.66 6.14
C ASP A 141 -5.61 -6.42 6.53
N TYR A 142 -5.10 -5.66 5.54
CA TYR A 142 -4.36 -4.43 5.86
C TYR A 142 -5.26 -3.35 6.48
N TYR A 143 -6.41 -3.09 5.88
CA TYR A 143 -7.38 -2.11 6.42
C TYR A 143 -7.97 -2.58 7.75
N LYS A 144 -8.19 -3.88 7.90
CA LYS A 144 -8.66 -4.47 9.14
C LYS A 144 -7.64 -4.28 10.24
N SER A 145 -6.38 -4.60 9.99
CA SER A 145 -5.29 -4.44 10.96
C SER A 145 -5.11 -2.98 11.37
N LEU A 146 -5.08 -2.04 10.43
CA LEU A 146 -4.96 -0.62 10.75
C LEU A 146 -6.15 -0.11 11.58
N ASN A 147 -7.37 -0.56 11.27
CA ASN A 147 -8.56 -0.18 12.04
C ASN A 147 -8.51 -0.74 13.47
N GLU A 148 -8.04 -1.97 13.65
CA GLU A 148 -7.80 -2.57 14.97
C GLU A 148 -6.74 -1.81 15.76
N TRP A 149 -5.64 -1.39 15.12
CA TRP A 149 -4.59 -0.60 15.77
C TRP A 149 -5.08 0.79 16.20
N VAL A 150 -5.86 1.48 15.36
CA VAL A 150 -6.51 2.74 15.74
C VAL A 150 -7.41 2.54 16.95
N TYR A 151 -8.21 1.47 16.96
CA TYR A 151 -9.07 1.14 18.09
C TYR A 151 -8.27 0.93 19.39
N GLN A 152 -7.20 0.15 19.33
CA GLN A 152 -6.29 -0.08 20.46
C GLN A 152 -5.60 1.21 20.92
N ALA A 153 -5.19 2.09 20.00
CA ALA A 153 -4.57 3.37 20.34
C ALA A 153 -5.54 4.33 21.06
N VAL A 154 -6.82 4.29 20.73
CA VAL A 154 -7.86 5.01 21.47
C VAL A 154 -8.06 4.39 22.87
N GLN A 155 -8.13 3.06 22.97
CA GLN A 155 -8.30 2.36 24.26
C GLN A 155 -7.12 2.57 25.21
N SER A 156 -5.89 2.62 24.67
CA SER A 156 -4.67 2.87 25.46
C SER A 156 -4.43 4.35 25.79
N GLY A 157 -5.28 5.26 25.29
CA GLY A 157 -5.19 6.69 25.55
C GLY A 157 -4.13 7.43 24.73
N GLN A 158 -3.52 6.81 23.74
CA GLN A 158 -2.61 7.49 22.81
C GLN A 158 -3.36 8.45 21.87
N ILE A 159 -4.59 8.08 21.51
CA ILE A 159 -5.52 8.92 20.76
C ILE A 159 -6.62 9.36 21.69
N ASP A 160 -6.95 10.64 21.65
CA ASP A 160 -8.02 11.22 22.47
C ASP A 160 -9.38 10.54 22.14
N SER A 161 -10.04 9.99 23.15
CA SER A 161 -11.30 9.28 23.03
C SER A 161 -12.49 10.14 22.57
N ARG A 162 -12.33 11.48 22.53
CA ARG A 162 -13.28 12.40 21.88
C ARG A 162 -13.42 12.14 20.38
N TYR A 163 -12.41 11.53 19.76
CA TYR A 163 -12.44 11.18 18.34
C TYR A 163 -12.82 9.71 18.15
N PRO A 164 -13.98 9.41 17.54
CA PRO A 164 -14.38 8.04 17.27
C PRO A 164 -13.30 7.30 16.42
N PRO A 165 -12.95 6.04 16.75
CA PRO A 165 -11.91 5.30 16.02
C PRO A 165 -12.11 5.27 14.49
N LYS A 166 -13.36 5.12 14.04
CA LYS A 166 -13.70 5.14 12.60
C LYS A 166 -13.39 6.49 11.94
N PHE A 167 -13.57 7.59 12.66
CA PHE A 167 -13.22 8.92 12.16
C PHE A 167 -11.70 9.05 12.02
N VAL A 168 -10.95 8.68 13.05
CA VAL A 168 -9.48 8.72 13.04
C VAL A 168 -8.92 7.87 11.92
N PHE A 169 -9.41 6.63 11.79
CA PHE A 169 -9.04 5.75 10.68
C PHE A 169 -9.25 6.42 9.32
N LYS A 170 -10.42 7.05 9.12
CA LYS A 170 -10.75 7.70 7.84
C LYS A 170 -9.87 8.92 7.57
N VAL A 171 -9.51 9.69 8.59
CA VAL A 171 -8.55 10.81 8.46
C VAL A 171 -7.18 10.28 8.01
N ILE A 172 -6.67 9.26 8.68
CA ILE A 172 -5.38 8.62 8.33
C ILE A 172 -5.44 8.11 6.88
N GLU A 173 -6.47 7.37 6.53
CA GLU A 173 -6.67 6.83 5.17
C GLU A 173 -6.64 7.94 4.11
N ILE A 174 -7.42 9.02 4.30
CA ILE A 174 -7.49 10.13 3.35
C ILE A 174 -6.15 10.85 3.24
N MET A 175 -5.46 11.11 4.35
CA MET A 175 -4.19 11.81 4.35
C MET A 175 -3.11 11.00 3.62
N PHE A 176 -3.01 9.70 3.91
CA PHE A 176 -2.02 8.85 3.24
C PHE A 176 -2.36 8.55 1.78
N ALA A 177 -3.63 8.38 1.43
CA ALA A 177 -4.04 8.22 0.03
C ALA A 177 -3.71 9.45 -0.84
N ASN A 178 -3.63 10.64 -0.25
CA ASN A 178 -3.35 11.89 -0.94
C ASN A 178 -1.96 12.46 -0.64
N ILE A 179 -1.09 11.75 0.05
CA ILE A 179 0.22 12.25 0.47
C ILE A 179 1.08 12.69 -0.71
N HIS A 180 0.95 12.03 -1.87
CA HIS A 180 1.64 12.40 -3.11
C HIS A 180 1.37 13.85 -3.55
N LYS A 181 0.22 14.42 -3.17
CA LYS A 181 -0.13 15.82 -3.46
C LYS A 181 0.64 16.83 -2.60
N LEU A 182 1.26 16.37 -1.53
CA LEU A 182 2.07 17.18 -0.62
C LEU A 182 3.56 17.12 -0.96
N ILE A 183 3.95 16.31 -1.97
CA ILE A 183 5.35 16.08 -2.35
C ILE A 183 5.63 16.84 -3.64
N PRO A 184 6.41 17.93 -3.62
CA PRO A 184 6.66 18.75 -4.81
C PRO A 184 7.48 18.03 -5.89
N SER A 185 8.45 17.20 -5.47
CA SER A 185 9.43 16.56 -6.37
C SER A 185 9.01 15.18 -6.85
N GLY A 186 8.12 14.50 -6.12
CA GLY A 186 7.81 13.09 -6.33
C GLY A 186 8.95 12.12 -5.92
N ASP A 187 10.01 12.60 -5.26
CA ASP A 187 11.11 11.78 -4.76
C ASP A 187 10.66 10.92 -3.58
N PRO A 188 11.00 9.61 -3.52
CA PRO A 188 10.72 8.75 -2.37
C PRO A 188 11.31 9.24 -1.04
N VAL A 189 12.43 9.97 -1.06
CA VAL A 189 13.01 10.58 0.17
C VAL A 189 12.10 11.66 0.71
N ASP A 190 11.60 12.53 -0.17
CA ASP A 190 10.63 13.57 0.21
C ASP A 190 9.31 12.97 0.70
N LEU A 191 8.94 11.78 0.19
CA LEU A 191 7.78 11.03 0.68
C LEU A 191 7.93 10.67 2.16
N LEU A 192 9.09 10.17 2.58
CA LEU A 192 9.33 9.80 3.98
C LEU A 192 9.23 11.01 4.91
N ASP A 193 9.84 12.13 4.53
CA ASP A 193 9.83 13.34 5.36
C ASP A 193 8.43 13.96 5.42
N THR A 194 7.72 14.00 4.28
CA THR A 194 6.31 14.43 4.24
C THR A 194 5.43 13.52 5.09
N ALA A 195 5.63 12.20 5.02
CA ALA A 195 4.87 11.25 5.81
C ALA A 195 5.10 11.43 7.33
N LYS A 196 6.34 11.68 7.75
CA LYS A 196 6.66 12.00 9.15
C LYS A 196 5.95 13.27 9.60
N GLN A 197 5.97 14.33 8.80
CA GLN A 197 5.27 15.58 9.10
C GLN A 197 3.75 15.38 9.21
N VAL A 198 3.14 14.59 8.31
CA VAL A 198 1.71 14.23 8.38
C VAL A 198 1.39 13.45 9.65
N ILE A 199 2.23 12.47 10.01
CA ILE A 199 2.07 11.70 11.25
C ILE A 199 2.17 12.61 12.48
N ASP A 200 3.16 13.51 12.51
CA ASP A 200 3.33 14.46 13.61
C ASP A 200 2.12 15.40 13.72
N LEU A 201 1.62 15.90 12.59
CA LEU A 201 0.41 16.72 12.56
C LEU A 201 -0.80 15.98 13.15
N ILE A 202 -1.00 14.71 12.78
CA ILE A 202 -2.06 13.88 13.33
C ILE A 202 -1.81 13.65 14.83
N GLN A 203 -0.60 13.24 15.21
CA GLN A 203 -0.23 12.95 16.59
C GLN A 203 -0.50 14.12 17.51
N TYR A 204 -0.02 15.30 17.17
CA TYR A 204 -0.18 16.50 18.01
C TYR A 204 -1.59 17.08 17.95
N GLY A 205 -2.33 16.83 16.87
CA GLY A 205 -3.71 17.27 16.72
C GLY A 205 -4.75 16.39 17.42
N ILE A 206 -4.49 15.07 17.55
CA ILE A 206 -5.46 14.09 18.09
C ILE A 206 -4.97 13.33 19.33
N SER A 207 -3.71 13.51 19.73
CA SER A 207 -3.22 12.93 20.98
C SER A 207 -3.90 13.58 22.17
N ARG A 208 -4.05 12.80 23.23
CA ARG A 208 -4.57 13.33 24.50
C ARG A 208 -3.57 14.34 25.08
N LYS A 209 -3.97 15.61 25.18
CA LYS A 209 -3.18 16.59 25.93
C LYS A 209 -3.18 16.15 27.39
N HIS A 210 -2.04 15.83 27.96
CA HIS A 210 -1.91 15.78 29.42
C HIS A 210 -2.30 17.17 29.95
N PRO A 211 -3.23 17.28 30.92
CA PRO A 211 -3.44 18.54 31.59
C PRO A 211 -2.08 18.97 32.13
N ALA A 212 -1.64 20.15 31.74
CA ALA A 212 -0.47 20.76 32.36
C ALA A 212 -0.71 20.72 33.88
N SER A 213 0.21 20.17 34.63
CA SER A 213 0.19 20.24 36.08
C SER A 213 0.22 21.72 36.45
N ASP A 214 -0.95 22.28 36.78
CA ASP A 214 -1.07 23.57 37.39
C ASP A 214 -0.38 23.49 38.78
N ASN A 215 0.94 23.72 38.76
CA ASN A 215 1.67 24.08 39.96
C ASN A 215 1.29 25.52 40.34
N HIS A 216 0.08 25.69 40.86
CA HIS A 216 -0.16 26.82 41.74
C HIS A 216 0.47 26.48 43.08
N GLN A 217 1.73 26.89 43.25
CA GLN A 217 2.29 27.17 44.56
C GLN A 217 1.65 28.47 45.05
N ASP A 218 0.58 28.30 45.80
CA ASP A 218 0.15 29.36 46.73
C ASP A 218 1.26 29.54 47.78
N GLN A 219 1.98 30.60 47.63
CA GLN A 219 2.79 31.16 48.72
C GLN A 219 1.85 32.12 49.49
N SER A 220 1.52 31.74 50.69
CA SER A 220 1.07 32.64 51.76
C SER A 220 1.94 32.44 52.95
#